data_dc4834623e2282297e0bf1403a5027db
#
_entry.id   dc4834623e2282297e0bf1403a5027db
#
_cell.length_a   1.000
_cell.length_b   1.000
_cell.length_c   1.000
_cell.angle_alpha   90.00
_cell.angle_beta   90.00
_cell.angle_gamma   90.00
#
_symmetry.space_group_name_H-M   'P 1'
#
loop_
_entity.id
_entity.type
_entity.pdbx_description
1 polymer ?
#
loop_
_entity_poly.entity_id
_entity_poly.type
_entity_poly.pdbx_seq_one_letter_code
_entity_poly.pdbx_strand_id
1 'polypeptide(L)'
;MPRKKPTRKDNRYEYKITLGRDIHGKPLRKSFYSTVSLADAKKKAEEFRVASEVSARTGEAFVRKSYNFAQWARKWLKTYKQPFVSPNTLQTYEEIVRLYLEPYFGSVDLTDVRPVDVQTFAAMHKGLSASHLKKIRLCLVDIFETAIENDLCYKNPAKRVQFSSSAHKRVKRVLTEKQIAIVREEALEAFPAAALLLDTGMRRGELLGTMWTDFVLEPGNGSLHIQRTVVSEVGVLKLAAPKKNSFRTIPISDECIALVQSLPHDSLYLFPSQTGGLQDTDHFSQRLKKFMTGVHERHPDIPVLTSHEMRHTYGTSLRRNGVDIYTIQKILGHKDIQVTAEIYVHNELEELRAAVFRKKTDDNRKKTMS
;
A
#
# COMPACT_ATOMS: atom_id res chain seq x y z
N MET A 1 -36.36 31.63 50.63
CA MET A 1 -35.20 32.23 49.93
C MET A 1 -35.54 32.51 48.47
N PRO A 2 -35.26 33.70 47.95
CA PRO A 2 -35.62 34.03 46.56
C PRO A 2 -34.83 33.10 45.59
N ARG A 3 -35.53 32.52 44.58
CA ARG A 3 -34.92 31.74 43.53
C ARG A 3 -33.96 32.60 42.73
N LYS A 4 -32.68 32.26 42.66
CA LYS A 4 -31.69 32.94 41.80
C LYS A 4 -32.17 32.94 40.35
N LYS A 5 -32.17 34.09 39.69
CA LYS A 5 -32.53 34.22 38.28
C LYS A 5 -31.55 33.45 37.37
N PRO A 6 -31.98 32.96 36.20
CA PRO A 6 -31.09 32.36 35.20
C PRO A 6 -29.92 33.29 34.87
N THR A 7 -28.71 32.71 34.70
CA THR A 7 -27.48 33.49 34.46
C THR A 7 -27.27 33.84 32.99
N ARG A 8 -28.14 33.37 32.08
CA ARG A 8 -28.03 33.58 30.63
C ARG A 8 -29.32 34.14 30.03
N LYS A 9 -29.17 34.79 28.87
CA LYS A 9 -30.29 35.34 28.07
C LYS A 9 -31.26 34.25 27.54
N ASP A 10 -30.80 32.98 27.47
CA ASP A 10 -31.59 31.82 27.04
C ASP A 10 -32.32 31.10 28.18
N ASN A 11 -32.51 31.74 29.32
CA ASN A 11 -33.19 31.27 30.53
C ASN A 11 -32.56 29.97 31.13
N ARG A 12 -31.29 29.68 30.87
CA ARG A 12 -30.56 28.57 31.47
C ARG A 12 -29.65 29.04 32.62
N TYR A 13 -29.49 28.17 33.60
CA TYR A 13 -28.51 28.33 34.65
C TYR A 13 -27.18 27.75 34.19
N GLU A 14 -26.09 28.48 34.37
CA GLU A 14 -24.73 28.02 34.00
C GLU A 14 -23.89 27.88 35.25
N TYR A 15 -23.16 26.76 35.34
CA TYR A 15 -22.12 26.53 36.34
C TYR A 15 -20.83 26.09 35.62
N LYS A 16 -19.69 26.73 36.00
CA LYS A 16 -18.38 26.49 35.36
C LYS A 16 -17.43 25.82 36.32
N ILE A 17 -16.71 24.79 35.89
CA ILE A 17 -15.58 24.20 36.60
C ILE A 17 -14.31 24.36 35.77
N THR A 18 -13.16 24.42 36.45
CA THR A 18 -11.84 24.41 35.83
C THR A 18 -11.31 22.98 35.87
N LEU A 19 -10.94 22.43 34.72
CA LEU A 19 -10.48 21.05 34.55
C LEU A 19 -8.94 20.93 34.58
N GLY A 20 -8.21 22.04 34.48
CA GLY A 20 -6.78 22.10 34.38
C GLY A 20 -6.31 23.34 33.61
N ARG A 21 -5.08 23.32 33.14
CA ARG A 21 -4.49 24.35 32.29
C ARG A 21 -3.98 23.73 31.00
N ASP A 22 -4.01 24.49 29.90
CA ASP A 22 -3.39 24.09 28.64
C ASP A 22 -1.85 24.24 28.68
N ILE A 23 -1.16 23.85 27.61
CA ILE A 23 0.29 23.95 27.47
C ILE A 23 0.82 25.40 27.58
N HIS A 24 -0.06 26.41 27.46
CA HIS A 24 0.26 27.82 27.59
C HIS A 24 -0.18 28.38 28.95
N GLY A 25 -0.56 27.53 29.90
CA GLY A 25 -0.97 27.91 31.25
C GLY A 25 -2.40 28.47 31.36
N LYS A 26 -3.19 28.54 30.27
CA LYS A 26 -4.56 29.06 30.25
C LYS A 26 -5.53 28.04 30.87
N PRO A 27 -6.45 28.45 31.78
CA PRO A 27 -7.36 27.53 32.44
C PRO A 27 -8.38 26.93 31.44
N LEU A 28 -8.43 25.61 31.41
CA LEU A 28 -9.44 24.84 30.66
C LEU A 28 -10.71 24.79 31.53
N ARG A 29 -11.79 25.45 31.07
CA ARG A 29 -13.06 25.52 31.78
C ARG A 29 -14.15 24.77 31.03
N LYS A 30 -15.03 24.06 31.78
CA LYS A 30 -16.24 23.41 31.24
C LYS A 30 -17.47 24.00 31.89
N SER A 31 -18.48 24.32 31.06
CA SER A 31 -19.76 24.86 31.50
C SER A 31 -20.81 23.77 31.53
N PHE A 32 -21.62 23.74 32.60
CA PHE A 32 -22.77 22.86 32.78
C PHE A 32 -24.03 23.71 32.81
N TYR A 33 -25.05 23.26 32.12
CA TYR A 33 -26.30 23.98 31.93
C TYR A 33 -27.50 23.25 32.49
N SER A 34 -28.45 23.99 33.07
CA SER A 34 -29.75 23.48 33.50
C SER A 34 -30.84 24.46 33.20
N THR A 35 -32.03 23.98 32.83
CA THR A 35 -33.26 24.75 32.72
C THR A 35 -34.05 24.79 34.04
N VAL A 36 -33.62 23.92 35.01
CA VAL A 36 -34.34 23.72 36.28
C VAL A 36 -33.80 24.67 37.38
N SER A 37 -32.49 24.64 37.65
CA SER A 37 -31.88 25.46 38.70
C SER A 37 -30.36 25.50 38.60
N LEU A 38 -29.72 26.45 39.29
CA LEU A 38 -28.27 26.51 39.44
C LEU A 38 -27.73 25.28 40.25
N ALA A 39 -28.54 24.80 41.22
CA ALA A 39 -28.18 23.60 41.99
C ALA A 39 -28.10 22.36 41.11
N ASP A 40 -29.01 22.20 40.14
CA ASP A 40 -28.97 21.11 39.17
C ASP A 40 -27.77 21.24 38.22
N ALA A 41 -27.44 22.43 37.73
CA ALA A 41 -26.23 22.62 36.94
C ALA A 41 -24.95 22.33 37.75
N LYS A 42 -24.93 22.64 39.05
CA LYS A 42 -23.83 22.31 39.97
C LYS A 42 -23.75 20.79 40.23
N LYS A 43 -24.89 20.13 40.43
CA LYS A 43 -24.96 18.67 40.58
C LYS A 43 -24.38 17.95 39.37
N LYS A 44 -24.74 18.32 38.16
CA LYS A 44 -24.19 17.83 36.91
C LYS A 44 -22.67 18.04 36.80
N ALA A 45 -22.18 19.18 37.29
CA ALA A 45 -20.75 19.48 37.33
C ALA A 45 -20.00 18.58 38.34
N GLU A 46 -20.62 18.28 39.48
CA GLU A 46 -20.03 17.42 40.52
C GLU A 46 -20.04 15.93 40.08
N GLU A 47 -21.15 15.45 39.50
CA GLU A 47 -21.23 14.13 38.88
C GLU A 47 -20.12 13.93 37.82
N PHE A 48 -19.91 14.95 37.03
CA PHE A 48 -18.83 14.97 36.04
C PHE A 48 -17.44 14.92 36.71
N ARG A 49 -17.21 15.65 37.81
CA ARG A 49 -15.93 15.65 38.53
C ARG A 49 -15.66 14.29 39.16
N VAL A 50 -16.65 13.69 39.80
CA VAL A 50 -16.55 12.34 40.37
C VAL A 50 -16.27 11.29 39.27
N ALA A 51 -16.97 11.35 38.15
CA ALA A 51 -16.73 10.46 37.01
C ALA A 51 -15.31 10.64 36.45
N SER A 52 -14.82 11.89 36.40
CA SER A 52 -13.47 12.24 35.95
C SER A 52 -12.38 11.70 36.90
N GLU A 53 -12.60 11.79 38.22
CA GLU A 53 -11.69 11.24 39.22
C GLU A 53 -11.68 9.71 39.25
N VAL A 54 -12.83 9.07 39.07
CA VAL A 54 -12.96 7.61 38.91
C VAL A 54 -12.21 7.14 37.66
N SER A 55 -12.39 7.84 36.53
CA SER A 55 -11.69 7.59 35.28
C SER A 55 -10.16 7.70 35.43
N ALA A 56 -9.68 8.70 36.15
CA ALA A 56 -8.26 8.88 36.45
C ALA A 56 -7.68 7.74 37.30
N ARG A 57 -8.49 7.19 38.25
CA ARG A 57 -8.09 6.05 39.11
C ARG A 57 -8.16 4.70 38.43
N THR A 58 -9.11 4.52 37.49
CA THR A 58 -9.29 3.25 36.77
C THR A 58 -8.42 3.16 35.51
N GLY A 59 -7.69 4.21 35.15
CA GLY A 59 -6.92 4.31 33.90
C GLY A 59 -7.79 4.47 32.66
N GLU A 60 -9.09 4.71 32.82
CA GLU A 60 -9.97 5.06 31.72
C GLU A 60 -9.78 6.55 31.36
N ALA A 61 -9.27 6.80 30.15
CA ALA A 61 -9.02 8.17 29.68
C ALA A 61 -10.32 8.98 29.65
N PHE A 62 -10.28 10.21 30.24
CA PHE A 62 -11.40 11.12 30.22
C PHE A 62 -11.56 11.75 28.85
N VAL A 63 -12.66 11.49 28.15
CA VAL A 63 -12.96 12.04 26.82
C VAL A 63 -13.27 13.53 26.90
N ARG A 64 -12.30 14.35 26.49
CA ARG A 64 -12.40 15.83 26.59
C ARG A 64 -13.28 16.49 25.52
N LYS A 65 -13.50 15.85 24.39
CA LYS A 65 -14.27 16.41 23.26
C LYS A 65 -14.95 15.29 22.48
N SER A 66 -16.26 15.39 22.30
CA SER A 66 -16.98 14.50 21.40
C SER A 66 -16.64 14.85 19.94
N TYR A 67 -16.20 13.86 19.19
CA TYR A 67 -16.07 13.89 17.74
C TYR A 67 -16.90 12.76 17.17
N ASN A 68 -17.68 13.03 16.12
CA ASN A 68 -18.14 11.95 15.30
C ASN A 68 -16.99 11.40 14.45
N PHE A 69 -17.16 10.19 13.95
CA PHE A 69 -16.11 9.49 13.20
C PHE A 69 -15.62 10.32 11.99
N ALA A 70 -16.52 10.92 11.19
CA ALA A 70 -16.15 11.67 10.01
C ALA A 70 -15.30 12.91 10.35
N GLN A 71 -15.67 13.64 11.39
CA GLN A 71 -14.90 14.83 11.83
C GLN A 71 -13.49 14.46 12.25
N TRP A 72 -13.35 13.34 13.01
CA TRP A 72 -12.05 12.87 13.44
C TRP A 72 -11.23 12.29 12.29
N ALA A 73 -11.82 11.45 11.44
CA ALA A 73 -11.13 10.85 10.31
C ALA A 73 -10.54 11.90 9.35
N ARG A 74 -11.28 12.98 9.06
CA ARG A 74 -10.78 14.10 8.27
C ARG A 74 -9.63 14.84 8.97
N LYS A 75 -9.72 15.05 10.28
CA LYS A 75 -8.64 15.66 11.06
C LYS A 75 -7.42 14.76 11.10
N TRP A 76 -7.60 13.45 11.28
CA TRP A 76 -6.55 12.45 11.25
C TRP A 76 -5.83 12.44 9.90
N LEU A 77 -6.55 12.43 8.76
CA LEU A 77 -5.96 12.53 7.42
C LEU A 77 -5.05 13.75 7.31
N LYS A 78 -5.57 14.93 7.67
CA LYS A 78 -4.86 16.20 7.55
C LYS A 78 -3.64 16.31 8.47
N THR A 79 -3.77 15.85 9.72
CA THR A 79 -2.75 16.06 10.76
C THR A 79 -1.72 14.93 10.82
N TYR A 80 -2.16 13.68 10.68
CA TYR A 80 -1.33 12.51 10.93
C TYR A 80 -0.92 11.75 9.66
N LYS A 81 -1.55 12.04 8.51
CA LYS A 81 -1.19 11.35 7.25
C LYS A 81 -0.59 12.28 6.22
N GLN A 82 -1.25 13.37 5.89
CA GLN A 82 -0.81 14.28 4.83
C GLN A 82 0.66 14.72 4.94
N PRO A 83 1.22 15.07 6.13
CA PRO A 83 2.62 15.48 6.23
C PRO A 83 3.65 14.35 6.12
N PHE A 84 3.22 13.06 6.29
CA PHE A 84 4.15 11.95 6.52
C PHE A 84 4.09 10.85 5.47
N VAL A 85 3.10 10.86 4.57
CA VAL A 85 2.95 9.83 3.54
C VAL A 85 3.07 10.43 2.15
N SER A 86 3.41 9.58 1.16
CA SER A 86 3.41 10.02 -0.23
C SER A 86 1.99 10.37 -0.70
N PRO A 87 1.84 11.29 -1.70
CA PRO A 87 0.53 11.68 -2.23
C PRO A 87 -0.35 10.51 -2.65
N ASN A 88 0.20 9.51 -3.31
CA ASN A 88 -0.54 8.31 -3.72
C ASN A 88 -1.01 7.45 -2.53
N THR A 89 -0.23 7.44 -1.45
CA THR A 89 -0.65 6.76 -0.20
C THR A 89 -1.75 7.56 0.49
N LEU A 90 -1.63 8.88 0.53
CA LEU A 90 -2.67 9.76 1.07
C LEU A 90 -3.98 9.56 0.31
N GLN A 91 -3.95 9.61 -1.01
CA GLN A 91 -5.12 9.35 -1.85
C GLN A 91 -5.78 8.00 -1.52
N THR A 92 -4.98 6.95 -1.30
CA THR A 92 -5.53 5.64 -0.88
C THR A 92 -6.26 5.73 0.47
N TYR A 93 -5.72 6.47 1.45
CA TYR A 93 -6.40 6.67 2.73
C TYR A 93 -7.67 7.50 2.58
N GLU A 94 -7.64 8.57 1.79
CA GLU A 94 -8.80 9.41 1.50
C GLU A 94 -9.93 8.61 0.83
N GLU A 95 -9.59 7.77 -0.14
CA GLU A 95 -10.54 6.88 -0.81
C GLU A 95 -11.15 5.87 0.16
N ILE A 96 -10.34 5.25 1.03
CA ILE A 96 -10.84 4.31 2.05
C ILE A 96 -11.79 5.01 3.00
N VAL A 97 -11.44 6.18 3.50
CA VAL A 97 -12.29 6.95 4.40
C VAL A 97 -13.60 7.33 3.70
N ARG A 98 -13.51 7.93 2.52
CA ARG A 98 -14.67 8.46 1.77
C ARG A 98 -15.61 7.36 1.27
N LEU A 99 -15.07 6.25 0.74
CA LEU A 99 -15.89 5.23 0.06
C LEU A 99 -16.42 4.16 1.02
N TYR A 100 -15.71 3.89 2.12
CA TYR A 100 -16.05 2.77 3.01
C TYR A 100 -16.37 3.22 4.43
N LEU A 101 -15.53 4.06 5.05
CA LEU A 101 -15.64 4.32 6.48
C LEU A 101 -16.66 5.42 6.82
N GLU A 102 -16.63 6.56 6.13
CA GLU A 102 -17.57 7.65 6.37
C GLU A 102 -19.04 7.26 6.09
N PRO A 103 -19.37 6.51 5.02
CA PRO A 103 -20.78 6.11 4.78
C PRO A 103 -21.37 5.25 5.88
N TYR A 104 -20.55 4.49 6.61
CA TYR A 104 -21.00 3.58 7.66
C TYR A 104 -20.87 4.17 9.07
N PHE A 105 -19.73 4.77 9.40
CA PHE A 105 -19.41 5.27 10.75
C PHE A 105 -19.57 6.78 10.89
N GLY A 106 -19.67 7.54 9.82
CA GLY A 106 -19.41 8.99 9.79
C GLY A 106 -20.18 9.82 10.80
N SER A 107 -21.46 9.51 11.05
CA SER A 107 -22.33 10.22 11.99
C SER A 107 -22.23 9.73 13.44
N VAL A 108 -21.59 8.56 13.66
CA VAL A 108 -21.49 7.92 14.98
C VAL A 108 -20.38 8.61 15.80
N ASP A 109 -20.62 8.87 17.08
CA ASP A 109 -19.60 9.34 17.98
C ASP A 109 -18.52 8.25 18.18
N LEU A 110 -17.24 8.67 18.24
CA LEU A 110 -16.11 7.73 18.38
C LEU A 110 -16.26 6.79 19.58
N THR A 111 -16.84 7.27 20.67
CA THR A 111 -17.09 6.52 21.90
C THR A 111 -18.19 5.47 21.78
N ASP A 112 -19.07 5.63 20.81
CA ASP A 112 -20.24 4.77 20.62
C ASP A 112 -20.00 3.64 19.62
N VAL A 113 -18.89 3.68 18.86
CA VAL A 113 -18.51 2.60 17.94
C VAL A 113 -18.05 1.37 18.74
N ARG A 114 -18.76 0.26 18.58
CA ARG A 114 -18.50 -1.00 19.27
C ARG A 114 -17.83 -2.02 18.35
N PRO A 115 -17.13 -3.02 18.90
CA PRO A 115 -16.55 -4.11 18.11
C PRO A 115 -17.58 -4.86 17.23
N VAL A 116 -18.83 -4.98 17.67
CA VAL A 116 -19.91 -5.60 16.88
C VAL A 116 -20.24 -4.78 15.63
N ASP A 117 -20.21 -3.47 15.71
CA ASP A 117 -20.48 -2.59 14.57
C ASP A 117 -19.36 -2.72 13.52
N VAL A 118 -18.10 -2.81 13.98
CA VAL A 118 -16.96 -3.07 13.10
C VAL A 118 -17.01 -4.49 12.50
N GLN A 119 -17.46 -5.49 13.25
CA GLN A 119 -17.63 -6.86 12.75
C GLN A 119 -18.73 -6.91 11.67
N THR A 120 -19.86 -6.21 11.87
CA THR A 120 -20.93 -6.09 10.89
C THR A 120 -20.43 -5.40 9.62
N PHE A 121 -19.70 -4.28 9.76
CA PHE A 121 -19.05 -3.59 8.65
C PHE A 121 -18.13 -4.52 7.86
N ALA A 122 -17.27 -5.29 8.54
CA ALA A 122 -16.37 -6.24 7.90
C ALA A 122 -17.12 -7.33 7.12
N ALA A 123 -18.23 -7.84 7.68
CA ALA A 123 -19.08 -8.85 7.03
C ALA A 123 -19.75 -8.32 5.76
N MET A 124 -20.20 -7.05 5.76
CA MET A 124 -20.83 -6.41 4.59
C MET A 124 -19.83 -6.29 3.42
N HIS A 125 -18.52 -6.16 3.70
CA HIS A 125 -17.49 -5.96 2.70
C HIS A 125 -16.69 -7.22 2.35
N LYS A 126 -17.13 -8.42 2.78
CA LYS A 126 -16.40 -9.69 2.54
C LYS A 126 -16.13 -10.02 1.06
N GLY A 127 -16.87 -9.43 0.13
CA GLY A 127 -16.66 -9.57 -1.32
C GLY A 127 -15.41 -8.87 -1.85
N LEU A 128 -14.80 -7.96 -1.07
CA LEU A 128 -13.56 -7.30 -1.44
C LEU A 128 -12.36 -8.24 -1.30
N SER A 129 -11.28 -7.96 -2.04
CA SER A 129 -10.04 -8.73 -1.94
C SER A 129 -9.45 -8.66 -0.52
N ALA A 130 -8.79 -9.74 -0.08
CA ALA A 130 -8.13 -9.80 1.23
C ALA A 130 -7.12 -8.65 1.44
N SER A 131 -6.38 -8.26 0.38
CA SER A 131 -5.45 -7.13 0.42
C SER A 131 -6.16 -5.79 0.64
N HIS A 132 -7.31 -5.58 0.01
CA HIS A 132 -8.08 -4.36 0.17
C HIS A 132 -8.71 -4.27 1.57
N LEU A 133 -9.32 -5.37 2.04
CA LEU A 133 -9.84 -5.47 3.41
C LEU A 133 -8.77 -5.23 4.47
N LYS A 134 -7.54 -5.75 4.26
CA LYS A 134 -6.41 -5.49 5.15
C LYS A 134 -6.08 -4.00 5.21
N LYS A 135 -6.11 -3.28 4.08
CA LYS A 135 -5.88 -1.82 4.05
C LYS A 135 -6.97 -1.06 4.80
N ILE A 136 -8.25 -1.41 4.57
CA ILE A 136 -9.39 -0.80 5.27
C ILE A 136 -9.25 -1.02 6.78
N ARG A 137 -8.97 -2.25 7.21
CA ARG A 137 -8.77 -2.57 8.63
C ARG A 137 -7.62 -1.77 9.24
N LEU A 138 -6.45 -1.71 8.58
CA LEU A 138 -5.30 -0.96 9.07
C LEU A 138 -5.61 0.53 9.20
N CYS A 139 -6.33 1.10 8.24
CA CYS A 139 -6.79 2.49 8.29
C CYS A 139 -7.72 2.72 9.49
N LEU A 140 -8.72 1.86 9.69
CA LEU A 140 -9.67 1.97 10.79
C LEU A 140 -8.99 1.81 12.16
N VAL A 141 -8.09 0.84 12.29
CA VAL A 141 -7.30 0.62 13.51
C VAL A 141 -6.48 1.87 13.85
N ASP A 142 -5.80 2.46 12.87
CA ASP A 142 -4.93 3.62 13.06
C ASP A 142 -5.73 4.89 13.42
N ILE A 143 -6.92 5.09 12.82
CA ILE A 143 -7.84 6.18 13.19
C ILE A 143 -8.20 6.10 14.69
N PHE A 144 -8.54 4.91 15.19
CA PHE A 144 -8.92 4.73 16.59
C PHE A 144 -7.71 4.75 17.55
N GLU A 145 -6.55 4.17 17.18
CA GLU A 145 -5.34 4.28 18.02
C GLU A 145 -4.94 5.75 18.19
N THR A 146 -4.94 6.52 17.10
CA THR A 146 -4.65 7.96 17.17
C THR A 146 -5.73 8.73 17.95
N ALA A 147 -6.99 8.29 17.91
CA ALA A 147 -8.06 8.89 18.73
C ALA A 147 -7.82 8.66 20.22
N ILE A 148 -7.34 7.47 20.60
CA ILE A 148 -6.97 7.13 21.98
C ILE A 148 -5.80 8.02 22.44
N GLU A 149 -4.75 8.17 21.63
CA GLU A 149 -3.60 9.03 21.92
C GLU A 149 -3.97 10.50 22.13
N ASN A 150 -5.13 10.91 21.58
CA ASN A 150 -5.68 12.29 21.74
C ASN A 150 -6.81 12.38 22.78
N ASP A 151 -7.00 11.39 23.62
CA ASP A 151 -8.05 11.31 24.67
C ASP A 151 -9.49 11.50 24.10
N LEU A 152 -9.75 11.01 22.88
CA LEU A 152 -11.07 11.11 22.23
C LEU A 152 -11.93 9.86 22.41
N CYS A 153 -11.29 8.72 22.65
CA CYS A 153 -11.92 7.48 23.05
C CYS A 153 -10.94 6.66 23.88
N TYR A 154 -11.41 5.64 24.57
CA TYR A 154 -10.59 4.84 25.49
C TYR A 154 -10.31 3.41 25.01
N LYS A 155 -10.98 2.96 23.96
CA LYS A 155 -10.82 1.62 23.38
C LYS A 155 -10.81 1.69 21.87
N ASN A 156 -10.04 0.81 21.24
CA ASN A 156 -10.06 0.62 19.81
C ASN A 156 -11.00 -0.53 19.44
N PRO A 157 -12.19 -0.25 18.86
CA PRO A 157 -13.16 -1.29 18.53
C PRO A 157 -12.71 -2.18 17.37
N ALA A 158 -11.76 -1.73 16.55
CA ALA A 158 -11.28 -2.46 15.37
C ALA A 158 -10.10 -3.40 15.66
N LYS A 159 -9.43 -3.27 16.81
CA LYS A 159 -8.15 -3.94 17.10
C LYS A 159 -8.23 -5.47 16.99
N ARG A 160 -9.29 -6.08 17.50
CA ARG A 160 -9.49 -7.54 17.56
C ARG A 160 -10.43 -8.08 16.49
N VAL A 161 -11.04 -7.22 15.68
CA VAL A 161 -11.97 -7.65 14.64
C VAL A 161 -11.19 -8.22 13.45
N GLN A 162 -11.67 -9.35 12.95
CA GLN A 162 -11.10 -10.00 11.78
C GLN A 162 -11.86 -9.60 10.51
N PHE A 163 -11.12 -9.26 9.48
CA PHE A 163 -11.64 -8.97 8.15
C PHE A 163 -11.28 -10.14 7.24
N SER A 164 -12.25 -10.98 6.94
CA SER A 164 -12.09 -12.15 6.06
C SER A 164 -12.71 -11.87 4.69
N SER A 165 -11.97 -12.24 3.64
CA SER A 165 -12.42 -12.12 2.26
C SER A 165 -13.04 -13.44 1.78
N SER A 166 -14.17 -13.35 1.09
CA SER A 166 -14.72 -14.44 0.29
C SER A 166 -14.32 -14.35 -1.19
N ALA A 167 -13.59 -13.31 -1.59
CA ALA A 167 -13.10 -13.16 -2.95
C ALA A 167 -12.04 -14.22 -3.28
N HIS A 168 -12.12 -14.82 -4.45
CA HIS A 168 -11.12 -15.76 -4.92
C HIS A 168 -9.75 -15.08 -5.00
N LYS A 169 -8.72 -15.74 -4.46
CA LYS A 169 -7.34 -15.26 -4.59
C LYS A 169 -6.94 -15.31 -6.07
N ARG A 170 -6.59 -14.16 -6.65
CA ARG A 170 -6.02 -14.13 -8.00
C ARG A 170 -4.71 -14.90 -8.01
N VAL A 171 -4.65 -15.96 -8.80
CA VAL A 171 -3.39 -16.66 -9.08
C VAL A 171 -2.56 -15.75 -9.98
N LYS A 172 -1.31 -15.49 -9.58
CA LYS A 172 -0.37 -14.74 -10.42
C LYS A 172 -0.03 -15.59 -11.63
N ARG A 173 -0.22 -15.03 -12.82
CA ARG A 173 0.07 -15.72 -14.08
C ARG A 173 1.55 -15.55 -14.41
N VAL A 174 2.19 -16.62 -14.81
CA VAL A 174 3.58 -16.66 -15.27
C VAL A 174 3.64 -17.41 -16.59
N LEU A 175 4.54 -17.00 -17.47
CA LEU A 175 4.76 -17.68 -18.75
C LEU A 175 5.72 -18.86 -18.59
N THR A 176 5.55 -19.86 -19.45
CA THR A 176 6.56 -20.88 -19.71
C THR A 176 7.67 -20.30 -20.60
N GLU A 177 8.84 -20.96 -20.69
CA GLU A 177 9.95 -20.49 -21.53
C GLU A 177 9.55 -20.38 -23.02
N LYS A 178 8.73 -21.31 -23.53
CA LYS A 178 8.17 -21.23 -24.88
C LYS A 178 7.29 -20.00 -25.07
N GLN A 179 6.41 -19.72 -24.11
CA GLN A 179 5.53 -18.54 -24.16
C GLN A 179 6.32 -17.23 -24.04
N ILE A 180 7.40 -17.23 -23.23
CA ILE A 180 8.32 -16.06 -23.13
C ILE A 180 8.93 -15.78 -24.50
N ALA A 181 9.43 -16.80 -25.19
CA ALA A 181 10.03 -16.66 -26.53
C ALA A 181 9.03 -16.04 -27.54
N ILE A 182 7.80 -16.55 -27.59
CA ILE A 182 6.75 -16.05 -28.49
C ILE A 182 6.41 -14.56 -28.16
N VAL A 183 6.14 -14.27 -26.89
CA VAL A 183 5.80 -12.89 -26.47
C VAL A 183 6.95 -11.93 -26.74
N ARG A 184 8.20 -12.38 -26.52
CA ARG A 184 9.39 -11.57 -26.78
C ARG A 184 9.56 -11.28 -28.27
N GLU A 185 9.42 -12.28 -29.14
CA GLU A 185 9.51 -12.15 -30.59
C GLU A 185 8.49 -11.14 -31.13
N GLU A 186 7.21 -11.28 -30.77
CA GLU A 186 6.18 -10.32 -31.17
C GLU A 186 6.41 -8.91 -30.58
N ALA A 187 7.00 -8.84 -29.37
CA ALA A 187 7.27 -7.57 -28.71
C ALA A 187 8.41 -6.80 -29.38
N LEU A 188 9.41 -7.45 -29.98
CA LEU A 188 10.52 -6.79 -30.65
C LEU A 188 10.04 -5.82 -31.73
N GLU A 189 9.01 -6.18 -32.46
CA GLU A 189 8.45 -5.35 -33.53
C GLU A 189 7.32 -4.44 -33.02
N ALA A 190 6.35 -5.01 -32.29
CA ALA A 190 5.10 -4.29 -31.96
C ALA A 190 5.17 -3.45 -30.68
N PHE A 191 5.94 -3.87 -29.67
CA PHE A 191 6.04 -3.22 -28.37
C PHE A 191 7.34 -3.54 -27.62
N PRO A 192 8.51 -3.04 -28.07
CA PRO A 192 9.84 -3.38 -27.54
C PRO A 192 9.97 -3.24 -26.01
N ALA A 193 9.20 -2.34 -25.41
CA ALA A 193 9.15 -2.16 -23.96
C ALA A 193 8.69 -3.42 -23.21
N ALA A 194 7.85 -4.29 -23.81
CA ALA A 194 7.43 -5.56 -23.20
C ALA A 194 8.56 -6.57 -23.23
N ALA A 195 9.35 -6.63 -24.33
CA ALA A 195 10.53 -7.50 -24.41
C ALA A 195 11.54 -7.11 -23.33
N LEU A 196 11.83 -5.82 -23.15
CA LEU A 196 12.75 -5.33 -22.13
C LEU A 196 12.26 -5.62 -20.69
N LEU A 197 10.95 -5.59 -20.43
CA LEU A 197 10.38 -6.01 -19.15
C LEU A 197 10.60 -7.51 -18.88
N LEU A 198 10.49 -8.35 -19.91
CA LEU A 198 10.74 -9.78 -19.80
C LEU A 198 12.23 -10.10 -19.63
N ASP A 199 13.12 -9.32 -20.26
CA ASP A 199 14.56 -9.52 -20.22
C ASP A 199 15.22 -8.99 -18.93
N THR A 200 14.58 -8.05 -18.21
CA THR A 200 15.20 -7.33 -17.07
C THR A 200 14.42 -7.43 -15.77
N GLY A 201 13.14 -7.77 -15.83
CA GLY A 201 12.27 -7.78 -14.66
C GLY A 201 12.11 -6.43 -13.97
N MET A 202 12.39 -5.31 -14.63
CA MET A 202 12.18 -3.97 -14.08
C MET A 202 10.73 -3.72 -13.67
N ARG A 203 10.52 -2.80 -12.74
CA ARG A 203 9.19 -2.24 -12.49
C ARG A 203 8.81 -1.30 -13.61
N ARG A 204 7.50 -1.18 -13.91
CA ARG A 204 6.96 -0.27 -14.95
C ARG A 204 7.57 1.13 -14.87
N GLY A 205 7.53 1.74 -13.69
CA GLY A 205 8.07 3.09 -13.52
C GLY A 205 9.59 3.18 -13.66
N GLU A 206 10.34 2.12 -13.33
CA GLU A 206 11.80 2.03 -13.57
C GLU A 206 12.07 2.02 -15.07
N LEU A 207 11.36 1.16 -15.83
CA LEU A 207 11.46 1.11 -17.29
C LEU A 207 11.22 2.48 -17.94
N LEU A 208 10.15 3.17 -17.53
CA LEU A 208 9.78 4.48 -18.11
C LEU A 208 10.73 5.61 -17.69
N GLY A 209 11.49 5.43 -16.62
CA GLY A 209 12.52 6.36 -16.16
C GLY A 209 13.93 6.06 -16.70
N THR A 210 14.09 4.96 -17.45
CA THR A 210 15.39 4.55 -17.99
C THR A 210 15.87 5.49 -19.10
N MET A 211 17.13 5.85 -19.02
CA MET A 211 17.84 6.70 -19.98
C MET A 211 18.93 5.90 -20.69
N TRP A 212 19.39 6.37 -21.85
CA TRP A 212 20.48 5.74 -22.60
C TRP A 212 21.76 5.61 -21.78
N THR A 213 22.05 6.59 -20.95
CA THR A 213 23.22 6.62 -20.06
C THR A 213 23.19 5.60 -18.93
N ASP A 214 22.08 4.89 -18.75
CA ASP A 214 21.96 3.83 -17.73
C ASP A 214 22.53 2.50 -18.19
N PHE A 215 22.87 2.36 -19.48
CA PHE A 215 23.35 1.12 -20.07
C PHE A 215 24.85 1.12 -20.30
N VAL A 216 25.46 -0.04 -20.02
CA VAL A 216 26.74 -0.45 -20.60
C VAL A 216 26.42 -1.50 -21.66
N LEU A 217 26.64 -1.16 -22.94
CA LEU A 217 26.25 -1.99 -24.10
C LEU A 217 27.47 -2.71 -24.71
N GLU A 218 28.24 -3.40 -23.85
CA GLU A 218 29.41 -4.20 -24.25
C GLU A 218 28.99 -5.67 -24.37
N PRO A 219 29.18 -6.33 -25.54
CA PRO A 219 28.88 -7.75 -25.70
C PRO A 219 29.58 -8.61 -24.63
N GLY A 220 28.81 -9.52 -24.01
CA GLY A 220 29.29 -10.39 -22.92
C GLY A 220 29.52 -9.69 -21.58
N ASN A 221 29.41 -8.34 -21.50
CA ASN A 221 29.60 -7.54 -20.27
C ASN A 221 28.52 -6.46 -20.10
N GLY A 222 27.36 -6.66 -20.70
CA GLY A 222 26.25 -5.70 -20.65
C GLY A 222 25.67 -5.51 -19.25
N SER A 223 25.36 -4.28 -18.90
CA SER A 223 24.68 -3.99 -17.63
C SER A 223 23.72 -2.81 -17.74
N LEU A 224 22.75 -2.79 -16.84
CA LEU A 224 21.75 -1.73 -16.69
C LEU A 224 21.74 -1.22 -15.25
N HIS A 225 21.90 0.09 -15.09
CA HIS A 225 21.86 0.79 -13.81
C HIS A 225 20.45 1.32 -13.54
N ILE A 226 19.73 0.73 -12.60
CA ILE A 226 18.38 1.16 -12.22
C ILE A 226 18.49 2.23 -11.13
N GLN A 227 18.34 3.49 -11.53
CA GLN A 227 18.63 4.67 -10.67
C GLN A 227 17.41 5.52 -10.41
N ARG A 228 16.34 5.40 -11.22
CA ARG A 228 15.17 6.27 -11.16
C ARG A 228 13.89 5.53 -11.52
N THR A 229 12.77 6.15 -11.21
CA THR A 229 11.43 5.66 -11.56
C THR A 229 10.53 6.83 -11.90
N VAL A 230 9.64 6.64 -12.87
CA VAL A 230 8.55 7.60 -13.13
C VAL A 230 7.45 7.35 -12.10
N VAL A 231 7.02 8.42 -11.46
CA VAL A 231 5.84 8.45 -10.58
C VAL A 231 4.86 9.52 -11.06
N SER A 232 3.57 9.24 -10.91
CA SER A 232 2.53 10.26 -11.08
C SER A 232 2.10 10.74 -9.69
N GLU A 233 2.21 12.03 -9.44
CA GLU A 233 1.74 12.65 -8.20
C GLU A 233 0.74 13.75 -8.57
N VAL A 234 -0.51 13.55 -8.19
CA VAL A 234 -1.63 14.48 -8.49
C VAL A 234 -1.69 14.84 -9.99
N GLY A 235 -1.49 13.84 -10.87
CA GLY A 235 -1.51 14.02 -12.33
C GLY A 235 -0.23 14.60 -12.93
N VAL A 236 0.79 14.95 -12.13
CA VAL A 236 2.09 15.42 -12.61
C VAL A 236 3.08 14.27 -12.64
N LEU A 237 3.70 14.02 -13.80
CA LEU A 237 4.76 13.02 -13.94
C LEU A 237 6.09 13.60 -13.49
N LYS A 238 6.82 12.84 -12.69
CA LYS A 238 8.17 13.21 -12.26
C LYS A 238 9.07 12.00 -12.08
N LEU A 239 10.37 12.23 -12.15
CA LEU A 239 11.38 11.26 -11.76
C LEU A 239 11.53 11.25 -10.24
N ALA A 240 11.63 10.06 -9.67
CA ALA A 240 11.91 9.83 -8.28
C ALA A 240 12.97 8.73 -8.11
N ALA A 241 13.53 8.60 -6.93
CA ALA A 241 14.32 7.43 -6.57
C ALA A 241 13.46 6.15 -6.65
N PRO A 242 14.03 5.00 -7.00
CA PRO A 242 13.33 3.73 -6.97
C PRO A 242 12.71 3.48 -5.58
N LYS A 243 11.54 2.83 -5.55
CA LYS A 243 10.81 2.59 -4.30
C LYS A 243 11.72 2.01 -3.21
N LYS A 244 11.75 2.66 -2.04
CA LYS A 244 12.60 2.31 -0.90
C LYS A 244 14.11 2.38 -1.24
N ASN A 245 14.52 3.27 -2.14
CA ASN A 245 15.91 3.44 -2.59
C ASN A 245 16.55 2.12 -3.06
N SER A 246 15.81 1.32 -3.85
CA SER A 246 16.30 0.05 -4.40
C SER A 246 17.15 0.26 -5.65
N PHE A 247 18.16 1.14 -5.55
CA PHE A 247 19.19 1.30 -6.59
C PHE A 247 19.92 -0.02 -6.81
N ARG A 248 20.18 -0.37 -8.06
CA ARG A 248 20.89 -1.60 -8.40
C ARG A 248 21.39 -1.60 -9.84
N THR A 249 22.46 -2.37 -10.06
CA THR A 249 22.94 -2.71 -11.39
C THR A 249 22.59 -4.17 -11.65
N ILE A 250 22.03 -4.46 -12.81
CA ILE A 250 21.71 -5.81 -13.24
C ILE A 250 22.46 -6.14 -14.54
N PRO A 251 23.00 -7.35 -14.70
CA PRO A 251 23.54 -7.78 -15.99
C PRO A 251 22.41 -7.91 -17.00
N ILE A 252 22.72 -7.64 -18.26
CA ILE A 252 21.81 -7.84 -19.41
C ILE A 252 22.47 -8.73 -20.45
N SER A 253 21.65 -9.51 -21.15
CA SER A 253 22.13 -10.41 -22.21
C SER A 253 22.46 -9.67 -23.50
N ASP A 254 23.20 -10.32 -24.40
CA ASP A 254 23.54 -9.75 -25.71
C ASP A 254 22.28 -9.50 -26.57
N GLU A 255 21.24 -10.34 -26.41
CA GLU A 255 19.94 -10.09 -27.07
C GLU A 255 19.24 -8.84 -26.51
N CYS A 256 19.39 -8.55 -25.23
CA CYS A 256 18.88 -7.33 -24.60
C CYS A 256 19.67 -6.11 -25.09
N ILE A 257 21.02 -6.24 -25.25
CA ILE A 257 21.87 -5.20 -25.84
C ILE A 257 21.42 -4.89 -27.27
N ALA A 258 21.25 -5.91 -28.12
CA ALA A 258 20.78 -5.76 -29.49
C ALA A 258 19.42 -5.08 -29.57
N LEU A 259 18.48 -5.44 -28.69
CA LEU A 259 17.19 -4.78 -28.57
C LEU A 259 17.37 -3.28 -28.27
N VAL A 260 18.14 -2.94 -27.23
CA VAL A 260 18.35 -1.52 -26.85
C VAL A 260 18.99 -0.73 -27.99
N GLN A 261 20.01 -1.30 -28.67
CA GLN A 261 20.67 -0.66 -29.82
C GLN A 261 19.76 -0.44 -31.03
N SER A 262 18.71 -1.27 -31.19
CA SER A 262 17.76 -1.15 -32.31
C SER A 262 16.70 -0.05 -32.10
N LEU A 263 16.59 0.51 -30.88
CA LEU A 263 15.57 1.52 -30.57
C LEU A 263 15.95 2.90 -31.12
N PRO A 264 14.94 3.75 -31.47
CA PRO A 264 15.20 5.13 -31.87
C PRO A 264 15.87 5.92 -30.75
N HIS A 265 16.95 6.65 -31.07
CA HIS A 265 17.74 7.45 -30.12
C HIS A 265 17.45 8.95 -30.31
N ASP A 266 16.17 9.32 -30.25
CA ASP A 266 15.65 10.65 -30.48
C ASP A 266 15.21 11.40 -29.22
N SER A 267 15.39 10.77 -28.05
CA SER A 267 15.06 11.31 -26.74
C SER A 267 16.12 10.93 -25.69
N LEU A 268 16.12 11.65 -24.57
CA LEU A 268 16.89 11.29 -23.38
C LEU A 268 16.45 9.94 -22.77
N TYR A 269 15.13 9.67 -22.86
CA TYR A 269 14.52 8.46 -22.32
C TYR A 269 14.47 7.35 -23.36
N LEU A 270 14.63 6.11 -22.91
CA LEU A 270 14.56 4.93 -23.79
C LEU A 270 13.15 4.72 -24.36
N PHE A 271 12.11 5.02 -23.57
CA PHE A 271 10.70 4.94 -23.98
C PHE A 271 9.98 6.26 -23.68
N PRO A 272 10.19 7.29 -24.52
CA PRO A 272 9.59 8.60 -24.31
C PRO A 272 8.09 8.61 -24.59
N SER A 273 7.42 9.66 -24.12
CA SER A 273 6.10 10.03 -24.59
C SER A 273 6.15 10.52 -26.06
N GLN A 274 5.00 10.73 -26.69
CA GLN A 274 4.92 11.29 -28.05
C GLN A 274 5.58 12.67 -28.17
N THR A 275 5.72 13.40 -27.08
CA THR A 275 6.38 14.71 -27.02
C THR A 275 7.85 14.65 -26.62
N GLY A 276 8.45 13.45 -26.55
CA GLY A 276 9.85 13.23 -26.16
C GLY A 276 10.13 13.28 -24.65
N GLY A 277 9.12 13.57 -23.82
CA GLY A 277 9.22 13.63 -22.36
C GLY A 277 8.89 12.32 -21.65
N LEU A 278 8.61 12.42 -20.33
CA LEU A 278 8.20 11.27 -19.51
C LEU A 278 6.89 10.68 -20.02
N GLN A 279 6.81 9.36 -20.08
CA GLN A 279 5.60 8.63 -20.44
C GLN A 279 4.74 8.37 -19.20
N ASP A 280 3.41 8.59 -19.36
CA ASP A 280 2.44 8.27 -18.31
C ASP A 280 2.35 6.77 -18.06
N THR A 281 2.38 6.41 -16.77
CA THR A 281 2.41 5.02 -16.32
C THR A 281 1.11 4.26 -16.60
N ASP A 282 -0.03 4.94 -16.59
CA ASP A 282 -1.34 4.30 -16.81
C ASP A 282 -1.61 4.15 -18.30
N HIS A 283 -1.23 5.15 -19.10
CA HIS A 283 -1.24 5.05 -20.56
C HIS A 283 -0.32 3.90 -21.04
N PHE A 284 0.89 3.77 -20.47
CA PHE A 284 1.75 2.62 -20.74
C PHE A 284 1.06 1.29 -20.44
N SER A 285 0.39 1.20 -19.28
CA SER A 285 -0.32 -0.05 -18.90
C SER A 285 -1.47 -0.38 -19.84
N GLN A 286 -2.17 0.61 -20.37
CA GLN A 286 -3.23 0.41 -21.37
C GLN A 286 -2.64 -0.10 -22.68
N ARG A 287 -1.52 0.46 -23.15
CA ARG A 287 -0.81 0.01 -24.34
C ARG A 287 -0.29 -1.42 -24.17
N LEU A 288 0.34 -1.72 -23.04
CA LEU A 288 0.80 -3.09 -22.72
C LEU A 288 -0.37 -4.08 -22.72
N LYS A 289 -1.50 -3.71 -22.10
CA LYS A 289 -2.70 -4.55 -22.11
C LYS A 289 -3.20 -4.79 -23.54
N LYS A 290 -3.26 -3.75 -24.39
CA LYS A 290 -3.67 -3.87 -25.79
C LYS A 290 -2.74 -4.84 -26.55
N PHE A 291 -1.41 -4.68 -26.42
CA PHE A 291 -0.41 -5.58 -27.00
C PHE A 291 -0.65 -7.03 -26.54
N MET A 292 -0.71 -7.27 -25.24
CA MET A 292 -0.91 -8.61 -24.69
C MET A 292 -2.28 -9.23 -25.06
N THR A 293 -3.31 -8.40 -25.26
CA THR A 293 -4.60 -8.89 -25.77
C THR A 293 -4.46 -9.40 -27.19
N GLY A 294 -3.75 -8.68 -28.07
CA GLY A 294 -3.47 -9.13 -29.42
C GLY A 294 -2.63 -10.41 -29.47
N VAL A 295 -1.64 -10.56 -28.56
CA VAL A 295 -0.89 -11.80 -28.40
C VAL A 295 -1.82 -12.95 -27.99
N HIS A 296 -2.71 -12.72 -27.01
CA HIS A 296 -3.66 -13.74 -26.55
C HIS A 296 -4.65 -14.18 -27.64
N GLU A 297 -5.07 -13.26 -28.51
CA GLU A 297 -5.96 -13.57 -29.64
C GLU A 297 -5.28 -14.50 -30.65
N ARG A 298 -3.96 -14.34 -30.87
CA ARG A 298 -3.18 -15.22 -31.75
C ARG A 298 -2.72 -16.51 -31.07
N HIS A 299 -2.47 -16.45 -29.77
CA HIS A 299 -1.99 -17.55 -28.92
C HIS A 299 -2.86 -17.64 -27.66
N PRO A 300 -4.03 -18.32 -27.71
CA PRO A 300 -5.00 -18.38 -26.61
C PRO A 300 -4.48 -19.02 -25.31
N ASP A 301 -3.41 -19.79 -25.37
CA ASP A 301 -2.72 -20.36 -24.21
C ASP A 301 -1.82 -19.35 -23.49
N ILE A 302 -1.51 -18.21 -24.09
CA ILE A 302 -0.72 -17.13 -23.49
C ILE A 302 -1.68 -16.14 -22.81
N PRO A 303 -1.60 -15.98 -21.48
CA PRO A 303 -2.50 -15.06 -20.76
C PRO A 303 -2.10 -13.60 -20.96
N VAL A 304 -3.08 -12.69 -20.90
CA VAL A 304 -2.84 -11.24 -20.89
C VAL A 304 -2.16 -10.85 -19.58
N LEU A 305 -0.86 -10.55 -19.64
CA LEU A 305 -0.05 -10.19 -18.47
C LEU A 305 0.00 -8.67 -18.24
N THR A 306 0.12 -8.29 -16.98
CA THR A 306 0.53 -6.97 -16.55
C THR A 306 2.05 -6.86 -16.47
N SER A 307 2.60 -5.64 -16.41
CA SER A 307 4.05 -5.43 -16.19
C SER A 307 4.58 -6.09 -14.91
N HIS A 308 3.75 -6.19 -13.87
CA HIS A 308 4.12 -6.87 -12.63
C HIS A 308 4.15 -8.40 -12.80
N GLU A 309 3.25 -8.97 -13.59
CA GLU A 309 3.25 -10.39 -13.93
C GLU A 309 4.42 -10.75 -14.87
N MET A 310 4.82 -9.83 -15.79
CA MET A 310 6.06 -10.01 -16.59
C MET A 310 7.31 -10.06 -15.69
N ARG A 311 7.42 -9.14 -14.73
CA ARG A 311 8.49 -9.19 -13.73
C ARG A 311 8.46 -10.46 -12.88
N HIS A 312 7.28 -10.97 -12.55
CA HIS A 312 7.11 -12.27 -11.88
C HIS A 312 7.59 -13.42 -12.77
N THR A 313 7.27 -13.36 -14.07
CA THR A 313 7.74 -14.32 -15.08
C THR A 313 9.26 -14.34 -15.15
N TYR A 314 9.91 -13.17 -15.23
CA TYR A 314 11.37 -13.06 -15.22
C TYR A 314 11.99 -13.67 -13.95
N GLY A 315 11.49 -13.34 -12.77
CA GLY A 315 11.98 -13.94 -11.53
C GLY A 315 11.79 -15.46 -11.47
N THR A 316 10.68 -15.97 -12.02
CA THR A 316 10.41 -17.41 -12.12
C THR A 316 11.34 -18.11 -13.13
N SER A 317 11.63 -17.47 -14.27
CA SER A 317 12.60 -17.97 -15.25
C SER A 317 14.01 -18.05 -14.66
N LEU A 318 14.48 -17.00 -13.97
CA LEU A 318 15.77 -17.03 -13.25
C LEU A 318 15.84 -18.22 -12.27
N ARG A 319 14.77 -18.46 -11.53
CA ARG A 319 14.69 -19.59 -10.61
C ARG A 319 14.77 -20.93 -11.34
N ARG A 320 14.01 -21.12 -12.42
CA ARG A 320 14.04 -22.35 -13.26
C ARG A 320 15.44 -22.62 -13.79
N ASN A 321 16.20 -21.55 -14.08
CA ASN A 321 17.60 -21.62 -14.49
C ASN A 321 18.58 -21.81 -13.31
N GLY A 322 18.09 -22.09 -12.10
CA GLY A 322 18.90 -22.45 -10.95
C GLY A 322 19.50 -21.27 -10.18
N VAL A 323 19.08 -20.03 -10.46
CA VAL A 323 19.55 -18.86 -9.72
C VAL A 323 18.98 -18.86 -8.30
N ASP A 324 19.83 -18.65 -7.30
CA ASP A 324 19.42 -18.64 -5.89
C ASP A 324 18.54 -17.45 -5.52
N ILE A 325 17.77 -17.61 -4.43
CA ILE A 325 16.78 -16.62 -3.99
C ILE A 325 17.37 -15.26 -3.65
N TYR A 326 18.58 -15.20 -3.10
CA TYR A 326 19.22 -13.95 -2.69
C TYR A 326 19.71 -13.18 -3.91
N THR A 327 20.23 -13.89 -4.92
CA THR A 327 20.60 -13.29 -6.20
C THR A 327 19.37 -12.76 -6.94
N ILE A 328 18.27 -13.53 -7.01
CA ILE A 328 16.99 -13.06 -7.58
C ILE A 328 16.47 -11.83 -6.81
N GLN A 329 16.55 -11.85 -5.49
CA GLN A 329 16.17 -10.71 -4.64
C GLN A 329 16.96 -9.43 -5.00
N LYS A 330 18.28 -9.55 -5.19
CA LYS A 330 19.15 -8.43 -5.59
C LYS A 330 18.80 -7.90 -6.97
N ILE A 331 18.69 -8.80 -7.97
CA ILE A 331 18.34 -8.45 -9.35
C ILE A 331 17.00 -7.73 -9.39
N LEU A 332 15.98 -8.26 -8.74
CA LEU A 332 14.66 -7.67 -8.70
C LEU A 332 14.57 -6.43 -7.77
N GLY A 333 15.49 -6.25 -6.82
CA GLY A 333 15.45 -5.14 -5.85
C GLY A 333 14.28 -5.27 -4.88
N HIS A 334 14.05 -6.49 -4.34
CA HIS A 334 13.10 -6.73 -3.27
C HIS A 334 13.79 -6.53 -1.92
N LYS A 335 13.31 -5.59 -1.07
CA LYS A 335 13.87 -5.43 0.28
C LYS A 335 13.49 -6.56 1.23
N ASP A 336 12.32 -7.17 1.02
CA ASP A 336 11.82 -8.28 1.82
C ASP A 336 11.93 -9.57 1.01
N ILE A 337 12.63 -10.53 1.58
CA ILE A 337 12.82 -11.86 0.98
C ILE A 337 11.50 -12.61 0.81
N GLN A 338 10.49 -12.31 1.67
CA GLN A 338 9.17 -12.93 1.56
C GLN A 338 8.51 -12.66 0.21
N VAL A 339 8.74 -11.47 -0.37
CA VAL A 339 8.24 -11.12 -1.70
C VAL A 339 8.90 -11.98 -2.78
N THR A 340 10.18 -12.33 -2.63
CA THR A 340 10.90 -13.22 -3.54
C THR A 340 10.54 -14.68 -3.27
N ALA A 341 10.30 -15.06 -2.02
CA ALA A 341 9.88 -16.40 -1.64
C ALA A 341 8.54 -16.80 -2.29
N GLU A 342 7.64 -15.83 -2.57
CA GLU A 342 6.42 -16.12 -3.34
C GLU A 342 6.69 -16.72 -4.74
N ILE A 343 7.87 -16.47 -5.33
CA ILE A 343 8.33 -17.06 -6.59
C ILE A 343 8.66 -18.55 -6.40
N TYR A 344 9.00 -18.96 -5.16
CA TYR A 344 9.39 -20.33 -4.81
C TYR A 344 8.25 -21.17 -4.23
N VAL A 345 7.09 -20.59 -3.92
CA VAL A 345 5.96 -21.30 -3.27
C VAL A 345 5.30 -22.35 -4.19
N HIS A 346 5.47 -22.24 -5.48
CA HIS A 346 4.93 -23.22 -6.46
C HIS A 346 6.00 -24.22 -6.92
N ASN A 347 6.69 -24.85 -5.96
CA ASN A 347 7.54 -26.01 -6.30
C ASN A 347 6.64 -27.17 -6.70
N GLU A 348 6.62 -27.49 -7.98
CA GLU A 348 6.02 -28.74 -8.45
C GLU A 348 6.81 -29.91 -7.87
N LEU A 349 6.12 -31.01 -7.56
CA LEU A 349 6.74 -32.20 -6.94
C LEU A 349 7.95 -32.72 -7.75
N GLU A 350 7.93 -32.49 -9.06
CA GLU A 350 9.04 -32.82 -9.97
C GLU A 350 10.31 -31.99 -9.71
N GLU A 351 10.16 -30.68 -9.41
CA GLU A 351 11.32 -29.81 -9.06
C GLU A 351 11.93 -30.24 -7.73
N LEU A 352 11.10 -30.62 -6.76
CA LEU A 352 11.57 -31.13 -5.48
C LEU A 352 12.31 -32.47 -5.66
N ARG A 353 11.79 -33.36 -6.51
CA ARG A 353 12.46 -34.62 -6.87
C ARG A 353 13.81 -34.35 -7.55
N ALA A 354 13.84 -33.48 -8.56
CA ALA A 354 15.06 -33.14 -9.28
C ALA A 354 16.14 -32.57 -8.35
N ALA A 355 15.78 -31.73 -7.38
CA ALA A 355 16.71 -31.16 -6.39
C ALA A 355 17.29 -32.27 -5.48
N VAL A 356 16.48 -33.23 -5.05
CA VAL A 356 16.92 -34.36 -4.21
C VAL A 356 17.82 -35.34 -5.00
N PHE A 357 17.48 -35.59 -6.27
CA PHE A 357 18.26 -36.53 -7.09
C PHE A 357 19.59 -35.97 -7.61
N ARG A 358 19.67 -34.63 -7.89
CA ARG A 358 20.96 -33.98 -8.22
C ARG A 358 21.99 -34.11 -7.10
N LYS A 359 21.59 -34.05 -5.84
CA LYS A 359 22.48 -34.24 -4.70
C LYS A 359 23.10 -35.63 -4.65
N LYS A 360 22.38 -36.69 -5.10
CA LYS A 360 22.91 -38.09 -5.16
C LYS A 360 23.92 -38.29 -6.25
N THR A 361 23.81 -37.63 -7.40
CA THR A 361 24.76 -37.75 -8.52
C THR A 361 26.08 -37.04 -8.24
N ASP A 362 26.09 -35.91 -7.54
CA ASP A 362 27.32 -35.19 -7.18
C ASP A 362 28.12 -35.93 -6.08
N ASP A 363 27.43 -36.54 -5.10
CA ASP A 363 28.09 -37.37 -4.07
C ASP A 363 28.69 -38.67 -4.65
N ASN A 364 28.06 -39.26 -5.65
CA ASN A 364 28.63 -40.47 -6.33
C ASN A 364 29.83 -40.11 -7.22
N ARG A 365 29.88 -38.94 -7.86
CA ARG A 365 31.05 -38.50 -8.63
C ARG A 365 32.27 -38.20 -7.74
N LYS A 366 32.06 -37.68 -6.53
CA LYS A 366 33.14 -37.46 -5.56
C LYS A 366 33.67 -38.73 -4.93
N LYS A 367 32.85 -39.79 -4.84
CA LYS A 367 33.29 -41.13 -4.33
C LYS A 367 34.00 -41.99 -5.35
N THR A 368 33.89 -41.71 -6.65
CA THR A 368 34.56 -42.43 -7.73
C THR A 368 35.90 -41.83 -8.15
N MET A 369 36.23 -40.63 -7.60
CA MET A 369 37.51 -39.94 -7.86
C MET A 369 38.46 -39.92 -6.65
N SER A 370 38.11 -40.65 -5.58
CA SER A 370 38.97 -40.96 -4.42
C SER A 370 39.28 -42.46 -4.42
#